data_f499216faad0f220ec502aa3e201179a
#
_entry.id   f499216faad0f220ec502aa3e201179a
#
_cell.length_a   1.000
_cell.length_b   1.000
_cell.length_c   1.000
_cell.angle_alpha   90.00
_cell.angle_beta   90.00
_cell.angle_gamma   90.00
#
_symmetry.space_group_name_H-M   'P 1'
#
loop_
_entity.id
_entity.type
_entity.pdbx_description
1 polymer ?
#
loop_
_entity_poly.entity_id
_entity_poly.type
_entity_poly.pdbx_seq_one_letter_code
_entity_poly.pdbx_strand_id
1 'polypeptide(L)'
;MGRLFGTDGARGVANTELTCETAMSIGRAAAMVLIEVEHRRPRVLIGKDTRVSSDMLEAALVAGLCSVGADVQLLGVVPTPAVAYLVGKYQADAGIMISASHNPCEYNGIKIFNGEGYKLSDNLEEEIEAIVLDGAQTPPTPTGGDIGRVSRCDHAVDDYVRHLLDVTDVDLRGMRLAVDCANGSASATARRLFSALGADCVFLNDQPDGVNINENCGSTHIEQLADFVKKLKYYGGVAFDGDADRCLAVDEQGNLIDGDKIIAALAMDMKEKGELDGNAAVVTVMSNLGFFRFCEQNGITPVSTKVGDRYVLEEMVNSGYAIGGEQS
;
A
#
# COMPACT_ATOMS: atom_id res chain seq x y z
N MET A 1 -19.64 7.11 2.45
CA MET A 1 -18.93 5.96 3.03
C MET A 1 -19.72 4.74 2.64
N GLY A 2 -19.10 3.78 1.95
CA GLY A 2 -19.76 2.59 1.45
C GLY A 2 -20.27 1.69 2.59
N ARG A 3 -21.11 0.72 2.24
CA ARG A 3 -21.67 -0.26 3.19
C ARG A 3 -20.69 -1.42 3.46
N LEU A 4 -19.76 -1.68 2.53
CA LEU A 4 -18.75 -2.71 2.59
C LEU A 4 -17.34 -2.13 2.48
N PHE A 5 -17.13 -1.17 1.54
CA PHE A 5 -15.87 -0.47 1.36
C PHE A 5 -15.83 0.81 2.21
N GLY A 6 -14.83 0.90 3.08
CA GLY A 6 -14.46 2.14 3.76
C GLY A 6 -13.53 2.98 2.90
N THR A 7 -12.89 4.00 3.48
CA THR A 7 -11.88 4.84 2.80
C THR A 7 -10.67 4.03 2.33
N ASP A 8 -10.47 2.82 2.88
CA ASP A 8 -9.26 2.00 2.67
C ASP A 8 -9.59 0.52 2.45
N GLY A 9 -10.62 0.25 1.64
CA GLY A 9 -11.07 -1.08 1.28
C GLY A 9 -12.10 -1.69 2.23
N ALA A 10 -12.47 -2.94 1.98
CA ALA A 10 -13.32 -3.74 2.84
C ALA A 10 -12.48 -4.35 3.96
N ARG A 11 -12.74 -3.98 5.23
CA ARG A 11 -11.99 -4.44 6.40
C ARG A 11 -12.88 -5.08 7.45
N GLY A 12 -12.33 -6.03 8.21
CA GLY A 12 -13.02 -6.64 9.34
C GLY A 12 -12.15 -7.68 10.04
N VAL A 13 -12.66 -8.21 11.15
CA VAL A 13 -12.04 -9.36 11.82
C VAL A 13 -12.13 -10.56 10.88
N ALA A 14 -10.97 -11.14 10.52
CA ALA A 14 -10.89 -12.22 9.56
C ALA A 14 -11.68 -13.45 10.05
N ASN A 15 -12.37 -14.10 9.11
CA ASN A 15 -13.19 -15.30 9.34
C ASN A 15 -14.46 -15.09 10.23
N THR A 16 -14.73 -13.86 10.68
CA THR A 16 -15.96 -13.53 11.41
C THR A 16 -16.75 -12.42 10.73
N GLU A 17 -16.09 -11.33 10.39
CA GLU A 17 -16.67 -10.18 9.67
C GLU A 17 -16.27 -10.23 8.19
N LEU A 18 -14.96 -10.42 7.91
CA LEU A 18 -14.43 -10.65 6.57
C LEU A 18 -14.22 -12.15 6.35
N THR A 19 -15.28 -12.84 5.92
CA THR A 19 -15.31 -14.28 5.73
C THR A 19 -14.82 -14.70 4.35
N CYS A 20 -14.59 -16.01 4.15
CA CYS A 20 -14.28 -16.57 2.83
C CYS A 20 -15.42 -16.32 1.82
N GLU A 21 -16.67 -16.40 2.26
CA GLU A 21 -17.84 -16.16 1.42
C GLU A 21 -17.88 -14.71 0.96
N THR A 22 -17.61 -13.77 1.88
CA THR A 22 -17.53 -12.34 1.56
C THR A 22 -16.39 -12.07 0.57
N ALA A 23 -15.20 -12.60 0.82
CA ALA A 23 -14.04 -12.43 -0.07
C ALA A 23 -14.29 -13.02 -1.46
N MET A 24 -14.90 -14.23 -1.54
CA MET A 24 -15.27 -14.84 -2.80
C MET A 24 -16.31 -14.00 -3.55
N SER A 25 -17.28 -13.43 -2.83
CA SER A 25 -18.32 -12.57 -3.42
C SER A 25 -17.73 -11.26 -3.93
N ILE A 26 -16.80 -10.65 -3.19
CA ILE A 26 -16.03 -9.46 -3.63
C ILE A 26 -15.26 -9.79 -4.92
N GLY A 27 -14.54 -10.93 -4.95
CA GLY A 27 -13.80 -11.35 -6.14
C GLY A 27 -14.70 -11.52 -7.37
N ARG A 28 -15.87 -12.15 -7.22
CA ARG A 28 -16.85 -12.28 -8.29
C ARG A 28 -17.35 -10.92 -8.79
N ALA A 29 -17.80 -10.08 -7.86
CA ALA A 29 -18.36 -8.77 -8.19
C ALA A 29 -17.31 -7.87 -8.86
N ALA A 30 -16.08 -7.83 -8.34
CA ALA A 30 -14.99 -7.07 -8.94
C ALA A 30 -14.70 -7.53 -10.38
N ALA A 31 -14.63 -8.85 -10.63
CA ALA A 31 -14.43 -9.36 -11.97
C ALA A 31 -15.60 -9.03 -12.92
N MET A 32 -16.84 -9.07 -12.43
CA MET A 32 -18.03 -8.73 -13.25
C MET A 32 -17.99 -7.26 -13.67
N VAL A 33 -17.72 -6.36 -12.74
CA VAL A 33 -17.58 -4.92 -13.02
C VAL A 33 -16.43 -4.67 -14.00
N LEU A 34 -15.28 -5.32 -13.83
CA LEU A 34 -14.15 -5.19 -14.75
C LEU A 34 -14.46 -5.72 -16.15
N ILE A 35 -15.20 -6.84 -16.28
CA ILE A 35 -15.61 -7.39 -17.57
C ILE A 35 -16.52 -6.40 -18.32
N GLU A 36 -17.43 -5.73 -17.60
CA GLU A 36 -18.32 -4.71 -18.21
C GLU A 36 -17.53 -3.49 -18.68
N VAL A 37 -16.53 -3.06 -17.94
CA VAL A 37 -15.68 -1.91 -18.31
C VAL A 37 -14.75 -2.25 -19.46
N GLU A 38 -14.06 -3.39 -19.39
CA GLU A 38 -13.01 -3.76 -20.35
C GLU A 38 -13.53 -4.50 -21.59
N HIS A 39 -14.74 -5.02 -21.54
CA HIS A 39 -15.35 -5.83 -22.61
C HIS A 39 -14.50 -7.05 -23.04
N ARG A 40 -13.66 -7.55 -22.16
CA ARG A 40 -12.79 -8.71 -22.36
C ARG A 40 -12.53 -9.43 -21.04
N ARG A 41 -11.87 -10.60 -21.10
CA ARG A 41 -11.43 -11.33 -19.91
C ARG A 41 -10.41 -10.50 -19.14
N PRO A 42 -10.70 -10.08 -17.89
CA PRO A 42 -9.76 -9.29 -17.12
C PRO A 42 -8.65 -10.14 -16.52
N ARG A 43 -7.47 -9.54 -16.36
CA ARG A 43 -6.36 -10.08 -15.62
C ARG A 43 -6.19 -9.30 -14.33
N VAL A 44 -6.23 -9.99 -13.19
CA VAL A 44 -6.17 -9.41 -11.87
C VAL A 44 -4.93 -9.88 -11.13
N LEU A 45 -4.15 -8.95 -10.58
CA LEU A 45 -3.03 -9.25 -9.70
C LEU A 45 -3.53 -9.36 -8.26
N ILE A 46 -2.98 -10.27 -7.46
CA ILE A 46 -3.25 -10.35 -6.03
C ILE A 46 -1.93 -10.35 -5.26
N GLY A 47 -1.74 -9.33 -4.43
CA GLY A 47 -0.70 -9.25 -3.42
C GLY A 47 -1.29 -9.37 -2.01
N LYS A 48 -0.46 -9.69 -1.03
CA LYS A 48 -0.88 -9.85 0.35
C LYS A 48 0.21 -9.46 1.33
N ASP A 49 -0.20 -9.16 2.56
CA ASP A 49 0.71 -9.04 3.69
C ASP A 49 1.00 -10.41 4.33
N THR A 50 1.66 -10.39 5.47
CA THR A 50 2.16 -11.60 6.14
C THR A 50 1.17 -12.28 7.06
N ARG A 51 -0.07 -11.79 7.19
CA ARG A 51 -1.10 -12.36 8.07
C ARG A 51 -1.45 -13.79 7.66
N VAL A 52 -1.61 -14.69 8.62
CA VAL A 52 -2.05 -16.07 8.35
C VAL A 52 -3.39 -16.12 7.63
N SER A 53 -4.30 -15.19 7.92
CA SER A 53 -5.61 -15.08 7.26
C SER A 53 -5.53 -14.64 5.80
N SER A 54 -4.40 -14.07 5.36
CA SER A 54 -4.22 -13.62 3.98
C SER A 54 -4.22 -14.78 2.99
N ASP A 55 -3.68 -15.95 3.36
CA ASP A 55 -3.71 -17.15 2.51
C ASP A 55 -5.14 -17.64 2.28
N MET A 56 -5.95 -17.64 3.33
CA MET A 56 -7.35 -18.04 3.28
C MET A 56 -8.18 -17.10 2.39
N LEU A 57 -8.01 -15.79 2.57
CA LEU A 57 -8.73 -14.77 1.79
C LEU A 57 -8.25 -14.75 0.32
N GLU A 58 -6.96 -14.96 0.06
CA GLU A 58 -6.41 -15.10 -1.29
C GLU A 58 -7.09 -16.26 -2.03
N ALA A 59 -7.19 -17.44 -1.40
CA ALA A 59 -7.82 -18.59 -2.00
C ALA A 59 -9.31 -18.33 -2.33
N ALA A 60 -10.03 -17.65 -1.44
CA ALA A 60 -11.42 -17.28 -1.65
C ALA A 60 -11.61 -16.27 -2.80
N LEU A 61 -10.79 -15.21 -2.84
CA LEU A 61 -10.77 -14.21 -3.92
C LEU A 61 -10.46 -14.88 -5.27
N VAL A 62 -9.45 -15.74 -5.32
CA VAL A 62 -9.08 -16.51 -6.52
C VAL A 62 -10.25 -17.32 -7.02
N ALA A 63 -10.92 -18.06 -6.13
CA ALA A 63 -12.09 -18.86 -6.49
C ALA A 63 -13.21 -17.97 -7.05
N GLY A 64 -13.46 -16.82 -6.43
CA GLY A 64 -14.45 -15.85 -6.88
C GLY A 64 -14.15 -15.33 -8.29
N LEU A 65 -12.96 -14.76 -8.49
CA LEU A 65 -12.49 -14.19 -9.75
C LEU A 65 -12.55 -15.23 -10.90
N CYS A 66 -11.94 -16.39 -10.68
CA CYS A 66 -11.88 -17.43 -11.71
C CYS A 66 -13.26 -18.00 -12.06
N SER A 67 -14.18 -18.05 -11.09
CA SER A 67 -15.54 -18.60 -11.30
C SER A 67 -16.37 -17.80 -12.29
N VAL A 68 -16.02 -16.56 -12.57
CA VAL A 68 -16.69 -15.66 -13.54
C VAL A 68 -15.80 -15.35 -14.75
N GLY A 69 -14.64 -16.02 -14.87
CA GLY A 69 -13.81 -15.99 -16.07
C GLY A 69 -12.62 -15.04 -16.02
N ALA A 70 -12.32 -14.39 -14.90
CA ALA A 70 -11.12 -13.56 -14.74
C ALA A 70 -9.86 -14.40 -14.54
N ASP A 71 -8.76 -14.04 -15.20
CA ASP A 71 -7.45 -14.63 -14.96
C ASP A 71 -6.76 -13.96 -13.78
N VAL A 72 -6.10 -14.73 -12.93
CA VAL A 72 -5.46 -14.27 -11.70
C VAL A 72 -3.96 -14.54 -11.72
N GLN A 73 -3.18 -13.54 -11.31
CA GLN A 73 -1.74 -13.69 -11.10
C GLN A 73 -1.39 -13.34 -9.65
N LEU A 74 -0.85 -14.31 -8.92
CA LEU A 74 -0.46 -14.18 -7.52
C LEU A 74 0.93 -13.57 -7.41
N LEU A 75 1.05 -12.46 -6.68
CA LEU A 75 2.32 -11.75 -6.43
C LEU A 75 3.04 -12.27 -5.17
N GLY A 76 2.31 -12.97 -4.28
CA GLY A 76 2.79 -13.35 -2.95
C GLY A 76 2.81 -12.18 -1.98
N VAL A 77 3.72 -12.23 -1.00
CA VAL A 77 3.89 -11.17 -0.01
C VAL A 77 4.63 -9.99 -0.66
N VAL A 78 3.94 -8.86 -0.79
CA VAL A 78 4.47 -7.61 -1.35
C VAL A 78 3.85 -6.40 -0.64
N PRO A 79 4.54 -5.24 -0.57
CA PRO A 79 3.95 -3.99 -0.11
C PRO A 79 2.73 -3.55 -0.93
N THR A 80 1.81 -2.81 -0.30
CA THR A 80 0.65 -2.21 -1.00
C THR A 80 1.07 -1.38 -2.23
N PRO A 81 2.08 -0.47 -2.15
CA PRO A 81 2.52 0.28 -3.31
C PRO A 81 3.15 -0.60 -4.41
N ALA A 82 3.64 -1.79 -4.09
CA ALA A 82 4.11 -2.74 -5.10
C ALA A 82 2.95 -3.26 -5.96
N VAL A 83 1.78 -3.55 -5.35
CA VAL A 83 0.60 -3.96 -6.12
C VAL A 83 0.19 -2.86 -7.09
N ALA A 84 0.08 -1.61 -6.62
CA ALA A 84 -0.26 -0.46 -7.43
C ALA A 84 0.70 -0.28 -8.64
N TYR A 85 2.01 -0.36 -8.39
CA TYR A 85 3.02 -0.25 -9.46
C TYR A 85 2.96 -1.42 -10.45
N LEU A 86 2.87 -2.65 -9.95
CA LEU A 86 2.95 -3.85 -10.78
C LEU A 86 1.71 -4.04 -11.67
N VAL A 87 0.56 -3.48 -11.29
CA VAL A 87 -0.63 -3.46 -12.18
C VAL A 87 -0.28 -2.80 -13.50
N GLY A 88 0.26 -1.59 -13.49
CA GLY A 88 0.69 -0.89 -14.70
C GLY A 88 1.84 -1.61 -15.42
N LYS A 89 2.85 -2.06 -14.67
CA LYS A 89 4.02 -2.76 -15.23
C LYS A 89 3.64 -4.03 -15.99
N TYR A 90 2.72 -4.82 -15.44
CA TYR A 90 2.29 -6.07 -16.07
C TYR A 90 1.05 -5.90 -16.98
N GLN A 91 0.58 -4.67 -17.13
CA GLN A 91 -0.61 -4.35 -17.93
C GLN A 91 -1.83 -5.18 -17.49
N ALA A 92 -2.02 -5.32 -16.18
CA ALA A 92 -3.18 -5.96 -15.61
C ALA A 92 -4.34 -4.95 -15.53
N ASP A 93 -5.57 -5.46 -15.48
CA ASP A 93 -6.77 -4.62 -15.46
C ASP A 93 -7.11 -4.14 -14.05
N ALA A 94 -6.65 -4.89 -13.05
CA ALA A 94 -6.79 -4.53 -11.65
C ALA A 94 -5.72 -5.19 -10.78
N GLY A 95 -5.53 -4.62 -9.60
CA GLY A 95 -4.76 -5.20 -8.51
C GLY A 95 -5.59 -5.33 -7.25
N ILE A 96 -5.38 -6.38 -6.50
CA ILE A 96 -6.00 -6.58 -5.18
C ILE A 96 -4.87 -6.71 -4.16
N MET A 97 -4.95 -5.93 -3.08
CA MET A 97 -4.10 -6.11 -1.91
C MET A 97 -4.91 -6.64 -0.74
N ILE A 98 -4.44 -7.74 -0.16
CA ILE A 98 -5.01 -8.35 1.04
C ILE A 98 -4.21 -7.91 2.24
N SER A 99 -4.73 -6.93 2.97
CA SER A 99 -4.12 -6.37 4.18
C SER A 99 -5.09 -5.49 4.96
N ALA A 100 -4.89 -5.41 6.27
CA ALA A 100 -5.52 -4.43 7.14
C ALA A 100 -4.51 -3.38 7.66
N SER A 101 -3.41 -3.13 6.92
CA SER A 101 -2.40 -2.11 7.21
C SER A 101 -1.83 -2.26 8.63
N HIS A 102 -2.00 -1.26 9.49
CA HIS A 102 -1.47 -1.20 10.85
C HIS A 102 -2.31 -1.95 11.91
N ASN A 103 -3.45 -2.55 11.54
CA ASN A 103 -4.28 -3.28 12.49
C ASN A 103 -3.57 -4.55 13.00
N PRO A 104 -3.96 -5.08 14.20
CA PRO A 104 -3.47 -6.37 14.69
C PRO A 104 -3.82 -7.54 13.74
N CYS A 105 -3.19 -8.71 13.97
CA CYS A 105 -3.26 -9.86 13.06
C CYS A 105 -4.66 -10.47 12.89
N GLU A 106 -5.57 -10.23 13.83
CA GLU A 106 -6.97 -10.69 13.79
C GLU A 106 -7.78 -10.01 12.68
N TYR A 107 -7.38 -8.80 12.29
CA TYR A 107 -8.02 -8.06 11.20
C TYR A 107 -7.38 -8.40 9.87
N ASN A 108 -8.17 -8.28 8.81
CA ASN A 108 -7.67 -8.26 7.44
C ASN A 108 -8.54 -7.34 6.58
N GLY A 109 -8.13 -7.12 5.33
CA GLY A 109 -8.83 -6.23 4.42
C GLY A 109 -8.58 -6.59 2.96
N ILE A 110 -9.41 -6.04 2.09
CA ILE A 110 -9.32 -6.20 0.64
C ILE A 110 -9.39 -4.80 0.03
N LYS A 111 -8.28 -4.36 -0.57
CA LYS A 111 -8.15 -3.10 -1.30
C LYS A 111 -8.09 -3.43 -2.80
N ILE A 112 -8.79 -2.68 -3.64
CA ILE A 112 -8.80 -2.92 -5.08
C ILE A 112 -8.26 -1.67 -5.80
N PHE A 113 -7.35 -1.89 -6.74
CA PHE A 113 -6.72 -0.89 -7.60
C PHE A 113 -7.16 -1.12 -9.04
N ASN A 114 -7.36 -0.03 -9.79
CA ASN A 114 -7.62 -0.08 -11.22
C ASN A 114 -6.35 -0.38 -12.04
N GLY A 115 -6.47 -0.48 -13.36
CA GLY A 115 -5.36 -0.77 -14.27
C GLY A 115 -4.23 0.27 -14.28
N GLU A 116 -4.46 1.45 -13.73
CA GLU A 116 -3.48 2.53 -13.58
C GLU A 116 -2.80 2.54 -12.21
N GLY A 117 -3.20 1.65 -11.30
CA GLY A 117 -2.66 1.55 -9.94
C GLY A 117 -3.31 2.48 -8.92
N TYR A 118 -4.39 3.14 -9.26
CA TYR A 118 -5.18 3.95 -8.32
C TYR A 118 -6.28 3.13 -7.66
N LYS A 119 -6.70 3.51 -6.45
CA LYS A 119 -7.89 2.92 -5.83
C LYS A 119 -9.11 3.07 -6.74
N LEU A 120 -10.02 2.10 -6.71
CA LEU A 120 -11.25 2.17 -7.50
C LEU A 120 -12.04 3.46 -7.17
N SER A 121 -12.75 3.99 -8.16
CA SER A 121 -13.68 5.10 -7.93
C SER A 121 -14.85 4.67 -7.05
N ASP A 122 -15.45 5.62 -6.33
CA ASP A 122 -16.62 5.36 -5.49
C ASP A 122 -17.75 4.66 -6.26
N ASN A 123 -17.98 5.03 -7.52
CA ASN A 123 -19.01 4.42 -8.35
C ASN A 123 -18.76 2.92 -8.58
N LEU A 124 -17.51 2.52 -8.87
CA LEU A 124 -17.18 1.10 -9.07
C LEU A 124 -17.23 0.31 -7.75
N GLU A 125 -16.84 0.92 -6.64
CA GLU A 125 -17.00 0.32 -5.31
C GLU A 125 -18.48 0.12 -4.96
N GLU A 126 -19.35 1.11 -5.25
CA GLU A 126 -20.81 1.02 -5.05
C GLU A 126 -21.45 -0.07 -5.93
N GLU A 127 -21.00 -0.23 -7.17
CA GLU A 127 -21.45 -1.31 -8.05
C GLU A 127 -21.07 -2.69 -7.49
N ILE A 128 -19.84 -2.85 -7.02
CA ILE A 128 -19.38 -4.08 -6.36
C ILE A 128 -20.23 -4.35 -5.11
N GLU A 129 -20.47 -3.33 -4.27
CA GLU A 129 -21.33 -3.46 -3.08
C GLU A 129 -22.75 -3.91 -3.41
N ALA A 130 -23.35 -3.33 -4.46
CA ALA A 130 -24.69 -3.69 -4.88
C ALA A 130 -24.77 -5.17 -5.32
N ILE A 131 -23.75 -5.65 -6.01
CA ILE A 131 -23.68 -7.06 -6.40
C ILE A 131 -23.51 -7.96 -5.18
N VAL A 132 -22.60 -7.61 -4.26
CA VAL A 132 -22.27 -8.43 -3.08
C VAL A 132 -23.40 -8.45 -2.07
N LEU A 133 -24.00 -7.30 -1.76
CA LEU A 133 -24.95 -7.14 -0.66
C LEU A 133 -26.41 -7.29 -1.07
N ASP A 134 -26.74 -6.82 -2.27
CA ASP A 134 -28.14 -6.77 -2.75
C ASP A 134 -28.44 -7.80 -3.83
N GLY A 135 -27.41 -8.51 -4.35
CA GLY A 135 -27.58 -9.45 -5.46
C GLY A 135 -28.03 -8.76 -6.75
N ALA A 136 -27.57 -7.53 -6.99
CA ALA A 136 -28.01 -6.69 -8.12
C ALA A 136 -27.79 -7.33 -9.49
N GLN A 137 -26.83 -8.26 -9.58
CA GLN A 137 -26.53 -9.02 -10.80
C GLN A 137 -26.30 -10.50 -10.45
N THR A 138 -26.72 -11.38 -11.37
CA THR A 138 -26.43 -12.82 -11.26
C THR A 138 -25.07 -13.11 -11.89
N PRO A 139 -24.11 -13.72 -11.13
CA PRO A 139 -22.80 -14.04 -11.68
C PRO A 139 -22.92 -15.00 -12.88
N PRO A 140 -22.18 -14.75 -13.98
CA PRO A 140 -22.09 -15.70 -15.08
C PRO A 140 -21.45 -17.00 -14.60
N THR A 141 -21.77 -18.09 -15.28
CA THR A 141 -21.24 -19.44 -14.98
C THR A 141 -20.48 -20.01 -16.17
N PRO A 142 -19.30 -19.43 -16.52
CA PRO A 142 -18.49 -19.95 -17.62
C PRO A 142 -18.05 -21.38 -17.35
N THR A 143 -17.83 -22.17 -18.40
CA THR A 143 -17.42 -23.57 -18.32
C THR A 143 -16.20 -23.85 -19.20
N GLY A 144 -15.52 -24.95 -18.93
CA GLY A 144 -14.40 -25.41 -19.75
C GLY A 144 -13.28 -24.37 -19.83
N GLY A 145 -12.92 -23.94 -21.05
CA GLY A 145 -11.86 -22.99 -21.30
C GLY A 145 -12.16 -21.55 -20.92
N ASP A 146 -13.41 -21.24 -20.59
CA ASP A 146 -13.86 -19.89 -20.22
C ASP A 146 -13.75 -19.62 -18.70
N ILE A 147 -13.48 -20.65 -17.90
CA ILE A 147 -13.10 -20.48 -16.49
C ILE A 147 -11.74 -19.78 -16.44
N GLY A 148 -11.58 -18.83 -15.49
CA GLY A 148 -10.34 -18.08 -15.28
C GLY A 148 -9.18 -19.00 -14.83
N ARG A 149 -7.97 -18.57 -15.12
CA ARG A 149 -6.73 -19.31 -14.80
C ARG A 149 -5.95 -18.62 -13.70
N VAL A 150 -5.21 -19.42 -12.93
CA VAL A 150 -4.31 -18.91 -11.89
C VAL A 150 -2.86 -19.13 -12.33
N SER A 151 -2.05 -18.11 -12.14
CA SER A 151 -0.60 -18.15 -12.32
C SER A 151 0.11 -17.53 -11.12
N ARG A 152 1.41 -17.75 -10.97
CA ARG A 152 2.26 -17.10 -9.96
C ARG A 152 3.29 -16.20 -10.64
N CYS A 153 3.61 -15.11 -9.98
CA CYS A 153 4.67 -14.19 -10.38
C CYS A 153 5.83 -14.30 -9.38
N ASP A 154 6.81 -15.14 -9.67
CA ASP A 154 7.93 -15.40 -8.74
C ASP A 154 8.93 -14.23 -8.69
N HIS A 155 8.82 -13.25 -9.58
CA HIS A 155 9.73 -12.09 -9.70
C HIS A 155 9.10 -10.75 -9.29
N ALA A 156 7.89 -10.76 -8.72
CA ALA A 156 7.17 -9.53 -8.33
C ALA A 156 7.99 -8.64 -7.38
N VAL A 157 8.59 -9.24 -6.35
CA VAL A 157 9.45 -8.53 -5.38
C VAL A 157 10.68 -7.93 -6.07
N ASP A 158 11.36 -8.69 -6.94
CA ASP A 158 12.56 -8.22 -7.64
C ASP A 158 12.24 -7.09 -8.62
N ASP A 159 11.10 -7.17 -9.31
CA ASP A 159 10.65 -6.13 -10.22
C ASP A 159 10.28 -4.84 -9.50
N TYR A 160 9.66 -4.94 -8.32
CA TYR A 160 9.36 -3.77 -7.51
C TYR A 160 10.63 -3.14 -6.90
N VAL A 161 11.53 -3.95 -6.35
CA VAL A 161 12.82 -3.45 -5.82
C VAL A 161 13.64 -2.79 -6.93
N ARG A 162 13.67 -3.37 -8.13
CA ARG A 162 14.35 -2.76 -9.28
C ARG A 162 13.75 -1.39 -9.62
N HIS A 163 12.42 -1.29 -9.65
CA HIS A 163 11.76 0.00 -9.86
C HIS A 163 12.20 1.05 -8.83
N LEU A 164 12.21 0.70 -7.55
CA LEU A 164 12.65 1.63 -6.50
C LEU A 164 14.10 2.07 -6.70
N LEU A 165 14.98 1.17 -7.15
CA LEU A 165 16.37 1.51 -7.47
C LEU A 165 16.49 2.38 -8.73
N ASP A 166 15.63 2.17 -9.73
CA ASP A 166 15.64 2.92 -10.98
C ASP A 166 15.16 4.37 -10.81
N VAL A 167 14.27 4.62 -9.82
CA VAL A 167 13.72 5.97 -9.54
C VAL A 167 14.48 6.72 -8.45
N THR A 168 15.55 6.13 -7.89
CA THR A 168 16.36 6.79 -6.86
C THR A 168 17.84 6.78 -7.25
N ASP A 169 18.52 7.91 -7.03
CA ASP A 169 19.95 8.08 -7.24
C ASP A 169 20.74 8.16 -5.91
N VAL A 170 20.11 7.73 -4.82
CA VAL A 170 20.67 7.83 -3.47
C VAL A 170 21.74 6.76 -3.25
N ASP A 171 22.89 7.16 -2.72
CA ASP A 171 23.97 6.29 -2.25
C ASP A 171 24.02 6.32 -0.72
N LEU A 172 23.72 5.19 -0.10
CA LEU A 172 23.70 5.06 1.36
C LEU A 172 24.97 4.40 1.94
N ARG A 173 26.03 4.29 1.15
CA ARG A 173 27.31 3.69 1.61
C ARG A 173 27.88 4.45 2.80
N GLY A 174 28.21 3.70 3.85
CA GLY A 174 28.70 4.26 5.12
C GLY A 174 27.62 4.71 6.09
N MET A 175 26.36 4.70 5.70
CA MET A 175 25.25 4.99 6.61
C MET A 175 24.82 3.71 7.35
N ARG A 176 24.79 3.78 8.68
CA ARG A 176 24.25 2.73 9.54
C ARG A 176 22.81 3.04 9.88
N LEU A 177 21.87 2.27 9.35
CA LEU A 177 20.44 2.48 9.48
C LEU A 177 19.76 1.31 10.20
N ALA A 178 18.74 1.61 11.00
CA ALA A 178 17.83 0.62 11.54
C ALA A 178 16.52 0.63 10.75
N VAL A 179 16.05 -0.53 10.32
CA VAL A 179 14.84 -0.67 9.50
C VAL A 179 13.88 -1.60 10.22
N ASP A 180 12.73 -1.07 10.65
CA ASP A 180 11.66 -1.85 11.27
C ASP A 180 10.62 -2.22 10.22
N CYS A 181 10.51 -3.53 9.95
CA CYS A 181 9.62 -4.09 8.94
C CYS A 181 8.22 -4.44 9.49
N ALA A 182 7.92 -4.17 10.75
CA ALA A 182 6.65 -4.48 11.41
C ALA A 182 6.22 -5.96 11.31
N ASN A 183 7.13 -6.90 11.05
CA ASN A 183 6.83 -8.27 10.63
C ASN A 183 5.81 -8.34 9.49
N GLY A 184 5.72 -7.28 8.69
CA GLY A 184 4.80 -7.09 7.59
C GLY A 184 5.44 -7.30 6.22
N SER A 185 4.78 -6.79 5.19
CA SER A 185 5.18 -6.96 3.79
C SER A 185 6.53 -6.32 3.44
N ALA A 186 6.98 -5.29 4.19
CA ALA A 186 8.31 -4.72 4.05
C ALA A 186 9.44 -5.76 4.25
N SER A 187 9.21 -6.82 5.03
CA SER A 187 10.18 -7.90 5.24
C SER A 187 10.60 -8.59 3.92
N ALA A 188 9.73 -8.60 2.92
CA ALA A 188 10.03 -9.18 1.60
C ALA A 188 10.96 -8.30 0.74
N THR A 189 10.96 -6.99 0.93
CA THR A 189 11.60 -6.01 0.03
C THR A 189 12.74 -5.24 0.67
N ALA A 190 12.62 -4.84 1.96
CA ALA A 190 13.51 -3.89 2.61
C ALA A 190 14.97 -4.33 2.57
N ARG A 191 15.28 -5.59 2.93
CA ARG A 191 16.66 -6.09 2.94
C ARG A 191 17.31 -6.00 1.56
N ARG A 192 16.57 -6.33 0.51
CA ARG A 192 17.09 -6.27 -0.87
C ARG A 192 17.36 -4.83 -1.31
N LEU A 193 16.42 -3.93 -1.01
CA LEU A 193 16.51 -2.51 -1.38
C LEU A 193 17.68 -1.81 -0.66
N PHE A 194 17.68 -1.83 0.65
CA PHE A 194 18.70 -1.11 1.44
C PHE A 194 20.11 -1.67 1.23
N SER A 195 20.24 -3.00 1.04
CA SER A 195 21.53 -3.60 0.68
C SER A 195 22.03 -3.15 -0.70
N ALA A 196 21.12 -3.04 -1.68
CA ALA A 196 21.48 -2.56 -3.01
C ALA A 196 21.87 -1.08 -3.02
N LEU A 197 21.27 -0.25 -2.15
CA LEU A 197 21.66 1.15 -1.91
C LEU A 197 22.96 1.31 -1.12
N GLY A 198 23.53 0.20 -0.62
CA GLY A 198 24.84 0.19 0.06
C GLY A 198 24.79 0.53 1.55
N ALA A 199 23.62 0.63 2.17
CA ALA A 199 23.50 0.91 3.59
C ALA A 199 23.95 -0.27 4.46
N ASP A 200 24.62 0.04 5.60
CA ASP A 200 24.87 -0.91 6.69
C ASP A 200 23.63 -0.98 7.59
N CYS A 201 22.74 -1.94 7.30
CA CYS A 201 21.44 -2.00 7.95
C CYS A 201 21.32 -3.13 8.97
N VAL A 202 20.70 -2.83 10.09
CA VAL A 202 20.03 -3.81 10.93
C VAL A 202 18.54 -3.82 10.64
N PHE A 203 17.97 -5.01 10.49
CA PHE A 203 16.55 -5.20 10.26
C PHE A 203 15.91 -5.71 11.53
N LEU A 204 14.90 -4.96 11.98
CA LEU A 204 14.08 -5.28 13.15
C LEU A 204 12.73 -5.79 12.66
N ASN A 205 12.14 -6.72 13.40
CA ASN A 205 10.80 -7.23 13.11
C ASN A 205 10.64 -7.63 11.62
N ASP A 206 11.61 -8.41 11.12
CA ASP A 206 11.67 -8.89 9.73
C ASP A 206 11.48 -10.41 9.59
N GLN A 207 10.91 -11.05 10.65
CA GLN A 207 10.67 -12.49 10.73
C GLN A 207 9.17 -12.75 10.96
N PRO A 208 8.33 -12.57 9.93
CA PRO A 208 6.90 -12.79 10.08
C PRO A 208 6.57 -14.27 10.32
N ASP A 209 5.68 -14.55 11.27
CA ASP A 209 5.17 -15.89 11.59
C ASP A 209 3.67 -16.05 11.29
N GLY A 210 3.04 -15.02 10.72
CA GLY A 210 1.61 -14.99 10.38
C GLY A 210 0.72 -14.34 11.44
N VAL A 211 1.21 -14.19 12.68
CA VAL A 211 0.43 -13.62 13.78
C VAL A 211 1.12 -12.43 14.48
N ASN A 212 2.39 -12.21 14.23
CA ASN A 212 3.19 -11.17 14.88
C ASN A 212 3.26 -9.84 14.11
N ILE A 213 2.48 -9.64 13.05
CA ILE A 213 2.43 -8.39 12.28
C ILE A 213 1.97 -7.23 13.16
N ASN A 214 2.70 -6.10 13.13
CA ASN A 214 2.43 -4.88 13.92
C ASN A 214 2.46 -5.09 15.47
N GLU A 215 2.86 -6.25 15.95
CA GLU A 215 2.85 -6.54 17.38
C GLU A 215 3.97 -5.77 18.10
N ASN A 216 3.61 -4.65 18.73
CA ASN A 216 4.53 -3.73 19.42
C ASN A 216 5.71 -3.26 18.54
N CYS A 217 5.53 -3.09 17.24
CA CYS A 217 6.58 -2.73 16.29
C CYS A 217 6.03 -1.88 15.14
N GLY A 218 6.94 -1.45 14.26
CA GLY A 218 6.60 -0.67 13.07
C GLY A 218 6.26 0.79 13.35
N SER A 219 5.64 1.45 12.38
CA SER A 219 5.38 2.91 12.42
C SER A 219 4.41 3.34 13.53
N THR A 220 3.56 2.44 14.02
CA THR A 220 2.64 2.72 15.14
C THR A 220 3.26 2.55 16.53
N HIS A 221 4.48 1.99 16.60
CA HIS A 221 5.24 1.74 17.83
C HIS A 221 6.71 2.15 17.65
N ILE A 222 6.90 3.40 17.22
CA ILE A 222 8.20 3.96 16.80
C ILE A 222 9.23 4.06 17.95
N GLU A 223 8.79 4.00 19.19
CA GLU A 223 9.62 4.19 20.39
C GLU A 223 10.74 3.15 20.48
N GLN A 224 10.45 1.89 20.09
CA GLN A 224 11.47 0.83 20.09
C GLN A 224 12.58 1.13 19.09
N LEU A 225 12.25 1.59 17.89
CA LEU A 225 13.22 1.99 16.89
C LEU A 225 14.03 3.19 17.37
N ALA A 226 13.38 4.21 17.96
CA ALA A 226 14.03 5.40 18.51
C ALA A 226 15.07 5.06 19.58
N ASP A 227 14.69 4.21 20.55
CA ASP A 227 15.59 3.73 21.60
C ASP A 227 16.75 2.93 21.02
N PHE A 228 16.49 2.07 20.04
CA PHE A 228 17.52 1.26 19.38
C PHE A 228 18.55 2.14 18.67
N VAL A 229 18.10 3.09 17.84
CA VAL A 229 18.96 4.02 17.10
C VAL A 229 19.84 4.82 18.05
N LYS A 230 19.24 5.45 19.05
CA LYS A 230 19.96 6.26 20.04
C LYS A 230 20.99 5.46 20.85
N LYS A 231 20.60 4.29 21.36
CA LYS A 231 21.45 3.43 22.20
C LYS A 231 22.65 2.89 21.45
N LEU A 232 22.47 2.49 20.19
CA LEU A 232 23.51 1.88 19.37
C LEU A 232 24.19 2.87 18.41
N LYS A 233 23.82 4.15 18.46
CA LYS A 233 24.39 5.24 17.67
C LYS A 233 24.32 4.98 16.17
N TYR A 234 23.15 4.58 15.70
CA TYR A 234 22.84 4.54 14.27
C TYR A 234 22.62 5.95 13.73
N TYR A 235 22.78 6.14 12.44
CA TYR A 235 22.55 7.41 11.76
C TYR A 235 21.08 7.84 11.82
N GLY A 236 20.19 6.88 11.86
CA GLY A 236 18.76 7.02 11.94
C GLY A 236 18.07 5.69 11.73
N GLY A 237 16.77 5.72 11.63
CA GLY A 237 15.98 4.54 11.35
C GLY A 237 14.69 4.87 10.63
N VAL A 238 14.11 3.86 9.98
CA VAL A 238 12.80 3.94 9.34
C VAL A 238 11.93 2.79 9.82
N ALA A 239 10.65 3.05 10.01
CA ALA A 239 9.66 2.05 10.40
C ALA A 239 8.49 2.08 9.43
N PHE A 240 8.10 0.90 8.98
CA PHE A 240 6.94 0.68 8.13
C PHE A 240 5.76 0.17 8.96
N ASP A 241 4.56 0.19 8.42
CA ASP A 241 3.43 -0.58 8.94
C ASP A 241 3.27 -1.91 8.19
N GLY A 242 2.24 -2.68 8.52
CA GLY A 242 2.10 -4.06 8.05
C GLY A 242 2.07 -4.24 6.53
N ASP A 243 1.54 -3.30 5.77
CA ASP A 243 1.52 -3.34 4.30
C ASP A 243 2.43 -2.29 3.64
N ALA A 244 3.22 -1.60 4.46
CA ALA A 244 4.27 -0.68 4.05
C ALA A 244 3.80 0.44 3.10
N ASP A 245 2.57 0.92 3.27
CA ASP A 245 2.07 2.15 2.67
C ASP A 245 2.34 3.38 3.56
N ARG A 246 2.81 3.16 4.81
CA ARG A 246 3.25 4.18 5.76
C ARG A 246 4.70 4.00 6.11
N CYS A 247 5.40 5.13 6.26
CA CYS A 247 6.79 5.17 6.69
C CYS A 247 7.01 6.34 7.63
N LEU A 248 7.51 6.07 8.82
CA LEU A 248 8.03 7.09 9.75
C LEU A 248 9.53 6.89 9.95
N ALA A 249 10.21 7.95 10.33
CA ALA A 249 11.65 7.89 10.56
C ALA A 249 12.04 8.42 11.96
N VAL A 250 13.26 8.12 12.36
CA VAL A 250 13.90 8.69 13.54
C VAL A 250 15.30 9.16 13.20
N ASP A 251 15.71 10.28 13.79
CA ASP A 251 17.08 10.80 13.67
C ASP A 251 18.06 10.05 14.59
N GLU A 252 19.35 10.42 14.54
CA GLU A 252 20.42 9.82 15.35
C GLU A 252 20.26 10.07 16.86
N GLN A 253 19.38 10.99 17.27
CA GLN A 253 19.05 11.28 18.65
C GLN A 253 17.80 10.53 19.13
N GLY A 254 17.12 9.81 18.23
CA GLY A 254 15.88 9.12 18.48
C GLY A 254 14.65 10.04 18.42
N ASN A 255 14.75 11.24 17.85
CA ASN A 255 13.60 12.09 17.67
C ASN A 255 12.77 11.62 16.47
N LEU A 256 11.44 11.64 16.63
CA LEU A 256 10.50 11.30 15.56
C LEU A 256 10.59 12.30 14.40
N ILE A 257 10.71 11.76 13.20
CA ILE A 257 10.52 12.44 11.92
C ILE A 257 9.20 11.89 11.35
N ASP A 258 8.11 12.62 11.59
CA ASP A 258 6.77 12.28 11.15
C ASP A 258 6.55 12.58 9.66
N GLY A 259 5.39 12.20 9.12
CA GLY A 259 5.05 12.42 7.72
C GLY A 259 5.11 13.89 7.31
N ASP A 260 4.71 14.83 8.18
CA ASP A 260 4.82 16.26 7.88
C ASP A 260 6.27 16.70 7.67
N LYS A 261 7.21 16.20 8.48
CA LYS A 261 8.64 16.49 8.32
C LYS A 261 9.22 15.83 7.08
N ILE A 262 8.81 14.60 6.78
CA ILE A 262 9.23 13.88 5.57
C ILE A 262 8.76 14.64 4.33
N ILE A 263 7.48 15.03 4.26
CA ILE A 263 6.93 15.80 3.15
C ILE A 263 7.66 17.15 3.02
N ALA A 264 7.89 17.83 4.14
CA ALA A 264 8.61 19.09 4.14
C ALA A 264 10.04 18.98 3.58
N ALA A 265 10.78 17.95 4.00
CA ALA A 265 12.14 17.69 3.52
C ALA A 265 12.17 17.36 2.02
N LEU A 266 11.27 16.50 1.56
CA LEU A 266 11.16 16.13 0.15
C LEU A 266 10.71 17.31 -0.71
N ALA A 267 9.74 18.11 -0.25
CA ALA A 267 9.28 19.30 -0.97
C ALA A 267 10.41 20.35 -1.13
N MET A 268 11.29 20.48 -0.12
CA MET A 268 12.46 21.36 -0.23
C MET A 268 13.47 20.86 -1.26
N ASP A 269 13.82 19.58 -1.21
CA ASP A 269 14.74 18.97 -2.18
C ASP A 269 14.21 19.10 -3.60
N MET A 270 12.93 18.76 -3.82
CA MET A 270 12.26 18.93 -5.13
C MET A 270 12.23 20.38 -5.58
N LYS A 271 12.01 21.33 -4.66
CA LYS A 271 12.04 22.77 -4.98
C LYS A 271 13.43 23.23 -5.42
N GLU A 272 14.48 22.80 -4.72
CA GLU A 272 15.87 23.11 -5.06
C GLU A 272 16.27 22.54 -6.42
N LYS A 273 15.74 21.37 -6.79
CA LYS A 273 15.93 20.73 -8.09
C LYS A 273 15.04 21.32 -9.21
N GLY A 274 14.05 22.16 -8.86
CA GLY A 274 13.07 22.69 -9.82
C GLY A 274 12.00 21.67 -10.25
N GLU A 275 11.77 20.66 -9.42
CA GLU A 275 10.86 19.53 -9.66
C GLU A 275 9.56 19.65 -8.86
N LEU A 276 9.40 20.70 -8.03
CA LEU A 276 8.20 20.93 -7.23
C LEU A 276 7.15 21.67 -8.06
N ASP A 277 6.32 20.95 -8.78
CA ASP A 277 5.29 21.51 -9.65
C ASP A 277 4.32 22.40 -8.85
N GLY A 278 4.05 23.60 -9.39
CA GLY A 278 3.22 24.62 -8.74
C GLY A 278 3.80 25.19 -7.44
N ASN A 279 5.03 24.82 -7.03
CA ASN A 279 5.58 25.09 -5.71
C ASN A 279 4.61 24.70 -4.59
N ALA A 280 3.91 23.58 -4.74
CA ALA A 280 2.86 23.14 -3.84
C ALA A 280 3.17 21.75 -3.24
N ALA A 281 2.68 21.52 -2.02
CA ALA A 281 2.65 20.21 -1.38
C ALA A 281 1.25 19.94 -0.85
N VAL A 282 0.70 18.77 -1.16
CA VAL A 282 -0.66 18.35 -0.76
C VAL A 282 -0.59 17.59 0.54
N VAL A 283 -1.37 18.03 1.53
CA VAL A 283 -1.46 17.40 2.86
C VAL A 283 -2.90 17.28 3.29
N THR A 284 -3.15 16.68 4.44
CA THR A 284 -4.51 16.62 4.99
C THR A 284 -4.73 17.70 6.05
N VAL A 285 -6.00 17.86 6.45
CA VAL A 285 -6.37 18.77 7.56
C VAL A 285 -5.74 18.35 8.90
N MET A 286 -5.11 17.19 8.99
CA MET A 286 -4.43 16.69 10.18
C MET A 286 -2.97 17.17 10.29
N SER A 287 -2.40 17.74 9.24
CA SER A 287 -1.03 18.27 9.28
C SER A 287 -0.87 19.36 10.32
N ASN A 288 0.27 19.36 10.99
CA ASN A 288 0.51 20.26 12.11
C ASN A 288 0.86 21.70 11.67
N LEU A 289 0.68 22.65 12.58
CA LEU A 289 0.96 24.07 12.30
C LEU A 289 2.42 24.33 11.89
N GLY A 290 3.35 23.47 12.35
CA GLY A 290 4.77 23.58 11.99
C GLY A 290 4.99 23.41 10.49
N PHE A 291 4.29 22.46 9.85
CA PHE A 291 4.33 22.25 8.41
C PHE A 291 3.86 23.51 7.64
N PHE A 292 2.73 24.08 8.02
CA PHE A 292 2.20 25.29 7.36
C PHE A 292 3.15 26.47 7.48
N ARG A 293 3.74 26.68 8.66
CA ARG A 293 4.75 27.75 8.87
C ARG A 293 6.03 27.49 8.06
N PHE A 294 6.46 26.24 7.98
CA PHE A 294 7.60 25.86 7.15
C PHE A 294 7.33 26.20 5.67
N CYS A 295 6.16 25.83 5.16
CA CYS A 295 5.76 26.13 3.78
C CYS A 295 5.76 27.65 3.52
N GLU A 296 5.16 28.45 4.41
CA GLU A 296 5.14 29.91 4.30
C GLU A 296 6.55 30.51 4.23
N GLN A 297 7.45 30.07 5.13
CA GLN A 297 8.83 30.57 5.20
C GLN A 297 9.64 30.21 3.95
N ASN A 298 9.32 29.11 3.31
CA ASN A 298 10.05 28.60 2.16
C ASN A 298 9.34 28.84 0.82
N GLY A 299 8.23 29.58 0.79
CA GLY A 299 7.49 29.90 -0.43
C GLY A 299 6.92 28.65 -1.12
N ILE A 300 6.45 27.69 -0.32
CA ILE A 300 5.73 26.49 -0.75
C ILE A 300 4.26 26.70 -0.43
N THR A 301 3.37 26.35 -1.33
CA THR A 301 1.93 26.45 -1.13
C THR A 301 1.40 25.15 -0.50
N PRO A 302 0.94 25.14 0.77
CA PRO A 302 0.31 23.98 1.34
C PRO A 302 -1.14 23.86 0.82
N VAL A 303 -1.49 22.72 0.25
CA VAL A 303 -2.85 22.41 -0.22
C VAL A 303 -3.44 21.36 0.72
N SER A 304 -4.58 21.67 1.36
CA SER A 304 -5.18 20.78 2.37
C SER A 304 -6.39 20.04 1.81
N THR A 305 -6.41 18.74 1.99
CA THR A 305 -7.53 17.86 1.65
C THR A 305 -8.19 17.26 2.90
N LYS A 306 -9.24 16.46 2.70
CA LYS A 306 -9.78 15.58 3.73
C LYS A 306 -8.73 14.51 4.11
N VAL A 307 -8.90 13.92 5.29
CA VAL A 307 -8.09 12.77 5.74
C VAL A 307 -8.31 11.58 4.82
N GLY A 308 -7.23 10.97 4.39
CA GLY A 308 -7.16 9.81 3.52
C GLY A 308 -6.25 10.04 2.31
N ASP A 309 -5.31 9.12 2.10
CA ASP A 309 -4.34 9.11 0.99
C ASP A 309 -5.01 9.27 -0.39
N ARG A 310 -6.20 8.71 -0.55
CA ARG A 310 -7.02 8.84 -1.77
C ARG A 310 -7.29 10.30 -2.13
N TYR A 311 -7.70 11.13 -1.15
CA TYR A 311 -8.02 12.54 -1.41
C TYR A 311 -6.75 13.36 -1.69
N VAL A 312 -5.64 13.00 -1.05
CA VAL A 312 -4.33 13.60 -1.33
C VAL A 312 -3.93 13.31 -2.78
N LEU A 313 -3.98 12.04 -3.18
CA LEU A 313 -3.61 11.61 -4.52
C LEU A 313 -4.54 12.19 -5.60
N GLU A 314 -5.85 12.23 -5.34
CA GLU A 314 -6.85 12.83 -6.25
C GLU A 314 -6.53 14.32 -6.50
N GLU A 315 -6.21 15.08 -5.44
CA GLU A 315 -5.81 16.48 -5.57
C GLU A 315 -4.50 16.63 -6.33
N MET A 316 -3.50 15.78 -6.06
CA MET A 316 -2.23 15.79 -6.79
C MET A 316 -2.44 15.56 -8.29
N VAL A 317 -3.24 14.57 -8.66
CA VAL A 317 -3.52 14.26 -10.08
C VAL A 317 -4.29 15.39 -10.76
N ASN A 318 -5.35 15.89 -10.11
CA ASN A 318 -6.22 16.93 -10.70
C ASN A 318 -5.49 18.27 -10.88
N SER A 319 -4.59 18.60 -9.98
CA SER A 319 -3.86 19.87 -9.97
C SER A 319 -2.44 19.79 -10.54
N GLY A 320 -1.95 18.58 -10.84
CA GLY A 320 -0.59 18.33 -11.36
C GLY A 320 0.49 18.59 -10.32
N TYR A 321 0.21 18.35 -9.04
CA TYR A 321 1.20 18.52 -7.97
C TYR A 321 2.08 17.27 -7.80
N ALA A 322 3.38 17.51 -7.56
CA ALA A 322 4.38 16.45 -7.57
C ALA A 322 4.52 15.70 -6.23
N ILE A 323 4.09 16.29 -5.11
CA ILE A 323 4.22 15.69 -3.78
C ILE A 323 2.98 15.91 -2.93
N GLY A 324 2.64 14.89 -2.17
CA GLY A 324 1.63 14.94 -1.12
C GLY A 324 1.72 13.75 -0.20
N GLY A 325 1.04 13.84 0.93
CA GLY A 325 0.99 12.76 1.91
C GLY A 325 0.22 13.13 3.17
N GLU A 326 0.30 12.25 4.14
CA GLU A 326 -0.33 12.41 5.45
C GLU A 326 0.73 12.41 6.55
N GLN A 327 0.37 12.92 7.73
CA GLN A 327 1.26 12.99 8.89
C GLN A 327 1.67 11.59 9.39
N SER A 328 0.83 10.57 9.23
CA SER A 328 1.02 9.21 9.76
C SER A 328 0.50 8.14 8.82
#